data_13aebd13b6f0d1b3e3bedf0f7edfccd7
#
_entry.id   13aebd13b6f0d1b3e3bedf0f7edfccd7
#
_cell.length_a   1.000
_cell.length_b   1.000
_cell.length_c   1.000
_cell.angle_alpha   90.00
_cell.angle_beta   90.00
_cell.angle_gamma   90.00
#
_symmetry.space_group_name_H-M   'P 1'
#
loop_
_entity.id
_entity.type
_entity.pdbx_description
1 polymer ?
#
loop_
_entity_poly.entity_id
_entity_poly.type
_entity_poly.pdbx_seq_one_letter_code
_entity_poly.pdbx_strand_id
1 'polypeptide(L)'
;MDDKPVMVLPKLAEAIGLNEAIVIQQIHYWLITFQEANKEEHFRDGRWWIYNSKKEWKDNFPWWSENTIWRSLIALREMGLVITSDEYNKKEYDKTLWYSIDYEKLNEIEEELITKMGTTRYQNGNDPLPKWERQYQRLTQRLHTKILQLLLTPSQTKIWKPQKYS
;
A
#
# COMPACT_ATOMS: atom_id res chain seq x y z
N MET A 1 25.49 -0.09 9.44
CA MET A 1 24.04 -0.31 9.59
C MET A 1 23.46 -0.43 8.19
N ASP A 2 23.22 -1.65 7.75
CA ASP A 2 22.75 -1.92 6.38
C ASP A 2 21.25 -2.27 6.33
N ASP A 3 20.54 -2.05 7.45
CA ASP A 3 19.10 -2.32 7.54
C ASP A 3 18.32 -1.23 6.77
N LYS A 4 17.39 -1.68 5.95
CA LYS A 4 16.49 -0.76 5.24
C LYS A 4 15.55 -0.09 6.24
N PRO A 5 15.46 1.25 6.26
CA PRO A 5 14.55 1.94 7.18
C PRO A 5 13.09 1.59 6.85
N VAL A 6 12.32 1.31 7.88
CA VAL A 6 10.87 1.22 7.77
C VAL A 6 10.29 2.61 7.87
N MET A 7 9.59 3.04 6.84
CA MET A 7 8.91 4.34 6.83
C MET A 7 7.46 4.18 7.31
N VAL A 8 6.96 5.19 8.02
CA VAL A 8 5.56 5.28 8.40
C VAL A 8 5.05 6.69 8.13
N LEU A 9 3.83 6.79 7.61
CA LEU A 9 3.14 8.05 7.44
C LEU A 9 2.44 8.40 8.77
N PRO A 10 2.83 9.49 9.48
CA PRO A 10 2.27 9.79 10.80
C PRO A 10 0.75 9.95 10.79
N LYS A 11 0.20 10.62 9.78
CA LYS A 11 -1.26 10.82 9.65
C LYS A 11 -2.01 9.49 9.46
N LEU A 12 -1.44 8.59 8.66
CA LEU A 12 -2.01 7.25 8.49
C LEU A 12 -1.96 6.47 9.80
N ALA A 13 -0.86 6.58 10.55
CA ALA A 13 -0.74 5.94 11.86
C ALA A 13 -1.75 6.49 12.89
N GLU A 14 -2.07 7.79 12.84
CA GLU A 14 -3.13 8.38 13.66
C GLU A 14 -4.52 7.84 13.31
N ALA A 15 -4.76 7.55 12.03
CA ALA A 15 -6.06 7.10 11.55
C ALA A 15 -6.33 5.63 11.82
N ILE A 16 -5.36 4.77 11.54
CA ILE A 16 -5.56 3.32 11.49
C ILE A 16 -4.76 2.54 12.54
N GLY A 17 -3.87 3.23 13.27
CA GLY A 17 -2.93 2.61 14.21
C GLY A 17 -1.52 2.48 13.65
N LEU A 18 -0.52 2.56 14.54
CA LEU A 18 0.90 2.56 14.14
C LEU A 18 1.31 1.24 13.48
N ASN A 19 0.93 0.12 14.05
CA ASN A 19 1.29 -1.20 13.54
C ASN A 19 0.66 -1.44 12.16
N GLU A 20 -0.61 -1.09 12.03
CA GLU A 20 -1.40 -1.19 10.80
C GLU A 20 -0.79 -0.30 9.70
N ALA A 21 -0.41 0.93 10.04
CA ALA A 21 0.23 1.85 9.12
C ALA A 21 1.60 1.34 8.62
N ILE A 22 2.39 0.73 9.49
CA ILE A 22 3.67 0.12 9.10
C ILE A 22 3.43 -1.07 8.16
N VAL A 23 2.49 -1.95 8.49
CA VAL A 23 2.21 -3.15 7.69
C VAL A 23 1.68 -2.78 6.32
N ILE A 24 0.68 -1.88 6.23
CA ILE A 24 0.11 -1.49 4.94
C ILE A 24 1.13 -0.75 4.06
N GLN A 25 2.00 0.08 4.65
CA GLN A 25 3.09 0.72 3.90
C GLN A 25 4.10 -0.28 3.34
N GLN A 26 4.41 -1.34 4.08
CA GLN A 26 5.28 -2.40 3.58
C GLN A 26 4.64 -3.16 2.43
N ILE A 27 3.34 -3.47 2.51
CA ILE A 27 2.59 -4.07 1.41
C ILE A 27 2.65 -3.15 0.17
N HIS A 28 2.34 -1.86 0.35
CA HIS A 28 2.39 -0.86 -0.70
C HIS A 28 3.77 -0.79 -1.39
N TYR A 29 4.84 -0.78 -0.62
CA TYR A 29 6.21 -0.77 -1.15
C TYR A 29 6.48 -1.98 -2.06
N TRP A 30 6.08 -3.18 -1.65
CA TRP A 30 6.25 -4.38 -2.48
C TRP A 30 5.38 -4.36 -3.73
N LEU A 31 4.13 -3.94 -3.62
CA LEU A 31 3.23 -3.84 -4.77
C LEU A 31 3.80 -2.90 -5.84
N ILE A 32 4.30 -1.72 -5.44
CA ILE A 32 4.94 -0.79 -6.38
C ILE A 32 6.23 -1.40 -6.97
N THR A 33 7.05 -2.03 -6.14
CA THR A 33 8.30 -2.66 -6.61
C THR A 33 8.01 -3.74 -7.66
N PHE A 34 6.98 -4.53 -7.48
CA PHE A 34 6.60 -5.56 -8.46
C PHE A 34 6.00 -4.96 -9.72
N GLN A 35 5.22 -3.90 -9.58
CA GLN A 35 4.67 -3.16 -10.71
C GLN A 35 5.78 -2.49 -11.54
N GLU A 36 6.72 -1.80 -10.92
CA GLU A 36 7.87 -1.16 -11.59
C GLU A 36 8.79 -2.19 -12.27
N ALA A 37 8.95 -3.36 -11.66
CA ALA A 37 9.70 -4.48 -12.24
C ALA A 37 8.91 -5.29 -13.26
N ASN A 38 7.66 -4.91 -13.54
CA ASN A 38 6.72 -5.61 -14.45
C ASN A 38 6.64 -7.13 -14.21
N LYS A 39 6.53 -7.52 -12.93
CA LYS A 39 6.41 -8.93 -12.52
C LYS A 39 4.99 -9.44 -12.76
N GLU A 40 4.67 -9.79 -14.00
CA GLU A 40 3.32 -10.19 -14.43
C GLU A 40 2.71 -11.35 -13.62
N GLU A 41 3.56 -12.20 -13.03
CA GLU A 41 3.12 -13.28 -12.14
C GLU A 41 2.42 -12.78 -10.86
N HIS A 42 2.60 -11.51 -10.51
CA HIS A 42 1.95 -10.83 -9.39
C HIS A 42 0.73 -10.00 -9.80
N PHE A 43 0.41 -9.95 -11.09
CA PHE A 43 -0.77 -9.26 -11.60
C PHE A 43 -1.89 -10.25 -11.86
N ARG A 44 -2.99 -10.15 -11.11
CA ARG A 44 -4.17 -11.03 -11.18
C ARG A 44 -5.44 -10.19 -11.06
N ASP A 45 -6.44 -10.48 -11.86
CA ASP A 45 -7.78 -9.86 -11.81
C ASP A 45 -7.74 -8.32 -11.77
N GLY A 46 -6.85 -7.72 -12.57
CA GLY A 46 -6.72 -6.26 -12.66
C GLY A 46 -6.00 -5.61 -11.49
N ARG A 47 -5.38 -6.37 -10.58
CA ARG A 47 -4.67 -5.89 -9.39
C ARG A 47 -3.28 -6.48 -9.27
N TRP A 48 -2.41 -5.75 -8.59
CA TRP A 48 -1.13 -6.26 -8.14
C TRP A 48 -1.27 -6.94 -6.79
N TRP A 49 -0.56 -8.03 -6.61
CA TRP A 49 -0.60 -8.85 -5.42
C TRP A 49 0.81 -9.17 -4.92
N ILE A 50 0.95 -9.24 -3.61
CA ILE A 50 2.10 -9.88 -2.97
C ILE A 50 1.62 -11.16 -2.30
N TYR A 51 2.51 -12.13 -2.13
CA TYR A 51 2.22 -13.28 -1.27
C TYR A 51 3.32 -13.41 -0.23
N ASN A 52 2.92 -13.70 1.00
CA ASN A 52 3.83 -13.91 2.11
C ASN A 52 3.31 -15.01 3.02
N SER A 53 4.20 -15.93 3.39
CA SER A 53 3.98 -16.88 4.47
C SER A 53 4.13 -16.19 5.84
N LYS A 54 3.68 -16.87 6.90
CA LYS A 54 3.86 -16.37 8.29
C LYS A 54 5.33 -16.12 8.62
N LYS A 55 6.21 -17.01 8.13
CA LYS A 55 7.66 -16.88 8.33
C LYS A 55 8.20 -15.64 7.66
N GLU A 56 7.86 -15.40 6.41
CA GLU A 56 8.30 -14.20 5.66
C GLU A 56 7.82 -12.90 6.32
N TRP A 57 6.60 -12.87 6.82
CA TRP A 57 6.12 -11.74 7.62
C TRP A 57 6.97 -11.53 8.89
N LYS A 58 7.33 -12.60 9.59
CA LYS A 58 8.17 -12.52 10.77
C LYS A 58 9.60 -12.07 10.44
N ASP A 59 10.14 -12.52 9.32
CA ASP A 59 11.48 -12.13 8.86
C ASP A 59 11.52 -10.64 8.49
N ASN A 60 10.41 -10.08 7.95
CA ASN A 60 10.30 -8.65 7.66
C ASN A 60 10.13 -7.77 8.91
N PHE A 61 9.52 -8.30 9.96
CA PHE A 61 9.29 -7.58 11.21
C PHE A 61 9.87 -8.35 12.42
N PRO A 62 11.19 -8.49 12.50
CA PRO A 62 11.85 -9.33 13.52
C PRO A 62 11.60 -8.84 14.95
N TRP A 63 11.28 -7.56 15.15
CA TRP A 63 10.99 -6.96 16.44
C TRP A 63 9.56 -7.22 16.95
N TRP A 64 8.65 -7.69 16.11
CA TRP A 64 7.28 -8.02 16.52
C TRP A 64 7.09 -9.53 16.74
N SER A 65 6.14 -9.87 17.61
CA SER A 65 5.65 -11.24 17.69
C SER A 65 4.80 -11.58 16.47
N GLU A 66 4.69 -12.84 16.11
CA GLU A 66 3.79 -13.31 15.05
C GLU A 66 2.34 -12.88 15.30
N ASN A 67 1.91 -12.92 16.58
CA ASN A 67 0.56 -12.48 16.96
C ASN A 67 0.34 -10.99 16.70
N THR A 68 1.34 -10.14 16.91
CA THR A 68 1.25 -8.71 16.64
C THR A 68 1.04 -8.47 15.14
N ILE A 69 1.87 -9.11 14.30
CA ILE A 69 1.77 -9.01 12.84
C ILE A 69 0.40 -9.48 12.37
N TRP A 70 -0.05 -10.64 12.88
CA TRP A 70 -1.32 -11.24 12.49
C TRP A 70 -2.52 -10.37 12.88
N ARG A 71 -2.52 -9.78 14.07
CA ARG A 71 -3.57 -8.84 14.50
C ARG A 71 -3.65 -7.62 13.60
N SER A 72 -2.51 -7.04 13.23
CA SER A 72 -2.49 -5.89 12.32
C SER A 72 -3.00 -6.24 10.92
N LEU A 73 -2.66 -7.42 10.39
CA LEU A 73 -3.20 -7.89 9.11
C LEU A 73 -4.72 -8.13 9.17
N ILE A 74 -5.23 -8.70 10.27
CA ILE A 74 -6.66 -8.87 10.48
C ILE A 74 -7.36 -7.51 10.56
N ALA A 75 -6.83 -6.58 11.35
CA ALA A 75 -7.40 -5.24 11.50
C ALA A 75 -7.47 -4.51 10.15
N LEU A 76 -6.41 -4.55 9.35
CA LEU A 76 -6.39 -3.96 8.01
C LEU A 76 -7.43 -4.57 7.08
N ARG A 77 -7.65 -5.89 7.17
CA ARG A 77 -8.69 -6.58 6.41
C ARG A 77 -10.10 -6.21 6.88
N GLU A 78 -10.32 -6.11 8.19
CA GLU A 78 -11.60 -5.69 8.77
C GLU A 78 -11.94 -4.24 8.42
N MET A 79 -10.95 -3.36 8.34
CA MET A 79 -11.10 -2.00 7.83
C MET A 79 -11.38 -1.96 6.32
N GLY A 80 -11.20 -3.08 5.61
CA GLY A 80 -11.33 -3.16 4.15
C GLY A 80 -10.17 -2.53 3.38
N LEU A 81 -9.05 -2.20 4.05
CA LEU A 81 -7.88 -1.60 3.43
C LEU A 81 -6.98 -2.62 2.75
N VAL A 82 -6.99 -3.86 3.23
CA VAL A 82 -6.23 -4.97 2.66
C VAL A 82 -7.19 -6.07 2.22
N ILE A 83 -7.04 -6.47 0.97
CA ILE A 83 -7.76 -7.58 0.35
C ILE A 83 -6.86 -8.80 0.41
N THR A 84 -7.41 -9.95 0.78
CA THR A 84 -6.67 -11.22 0.83
C THR A 84 -7.35 -12.27 -0.03
N SER A 85 -6.54 -13.11 -0.68
CA SER A 85 -7.01 -14.29 -1.44
C SER A 85 -6.05 -15.45 -1.27
N ASP A 86 -6.56 -16.67 -1.34
CA ASP A 86 -5.78 -17.92 -1.43
C ASP A 86 -6.05 -18.67 -2.76
N GLU A 87 -6.92 -18.13 -3.60
CA GLU A 87 -7.33 -18.71 -4.88
C GLU A 87 -6.18 -18.84 -5.90
N TYR A 88 -5.13 -18.01 -5.75
CA TYR A 88 -4.00 -18.02 -6.67
C TYR A 88 -2.92 -19.05 -6.33
N ASN A 89 -3.12 -19.80 -5.25
CA ASN A 89 -2.21 -20.87 -4.86
C ASN A 89 -2.32 -22.05 -5.83
N LYS A 90 -1.17 -22.53 -6.31
CA LYS A 90 -1.13 -23.66 -7.25
C LYS A 90 -1.48 -25.01 -6.62
N LYS A 91 -1.46 -25.11 -5.31
CA LYS A 91 -1.66 -26.34 -4.54
C LYS A 91 -2.66 -26.09 -3.43
N GLU A 92 -3.64 -26.96 -3.29
CA GLU A 92 -4.70 -26.86 -2.26
C GLU A 92 -4.19 -26.85 -0.82
N TYR A 93 -3.04 -27.47 -0.57
CA TYR A 93 -2.43 -27.47 0.76
C TYR A 93 -1.60 -26.21 1.07
N ASP A 94 -1.34 -25.35 0.08
CA ASP A 94 -0.63 -24.11 0.27
C ASP A 94 -1.57 -23.09 0.92
N LYS A 95 -1.28 -22.72 2.17
CA LYS A 95 -2.04 -21.76 2.96
C LYS A 95 -1.45 -20.36 2.93
N THR A 96 -0.54 -20.10 2.01
CA THR A 96 0.01 -18.76 1.80
C THR A 96 -1.08 -17.82 1.33
N LEU A 97 -1.19 -16.65 1.94
CA LEU A 97 -2.15 -15.64 1.53
C LEU A 97 -1.51 -14.64 0.58
N TRP A 98 -2.30 -14.25 -0.39
CA TRP A 98 -2.03 -13.15 -1.29
C TRP A 98 -2.67 -11.89 -0.73
N TYR A 99 -1.98 -10.76 -0.84
CA TYR A 99 -2.40 -9.48 -0.28
C TYR A 99 -2.37 -8.41 -1.36
N SER A 100 -3.40 -7.59 -1.39
CA SER A 100 -3.51 -6.37 -2.20
C SER A 100 -4.08 -5.25 -1.37
N ILE A 101 -3.95 -4.00 -1.83
CA ILE A 101 -4.50 -2.82 -1.15
C ILE A 101 -5.72 -2.33 -1.92
N ASP A 102 -6.77 -1.99 -1.17
CA ASP A 102 -7.88 -1.20 -1.67
C ASP A 102 -7.52 0.28 -1.58
N TYR A 103 -7.01 0.82 -2.70
CA TYR A 103 -6.57 2.20 -2.78
C TYR A 103 -7.72 3.21 -2.76
N GLU A 104 -8.92 2.82 -3.21
CA GLU A 104 -10.09 3.69 -3.14
C GLU A 104 -10.46 3.96 -1.69
N LYS A 105 -10.52 2.90 -0.90
CA LYS A 105 -10.81 2.99 0.52
C LYS A 105 -9.70 3.70 1.32
N LEU A 106 -8.45 3.50 0.93
CA LEU A 106 -7.32 4.19 1.55
C LEU A 106 -7.39 5.70 1.29
N ASN A 107 -7.73 6.12 0.08
CA ASN A 107 -7.92 7.52 -0.28
C ASN A 107 -9.08 8.17 0.49
N GLU A 108 -10.20 7.46 0.70
CA GLU A 108 -11.32 7.96 1.52
C GLU A 108 -10.86 8.32 2.94
N ILE A 109 -10.03 7.46 3.57
CA ILE A 109 -9.48 7.73 4.90
C ILE A 109 -8.54 8.95 4.87
N GLU A 110 -7.71 9.08 3.85
CA GLU A 110 -6.82 10.24 3.70
C GLU A 110 -7.61 11.54 3.53
N GLU A 111 -8.68 11.53 2.74
CA GLU A 111 -9.56 12.70 2.54
C GLU A 111 -10.28 13.08 3.83
N GLU A 112 -10.78 12.11 4.58
CA GLU A 112 -11.40 12.38 5.90
C GLU A 112 -10.41 13.01 6.88
N LEU A 113 -9.16 12.56 6.89
CA LEU A 113 -8.12 13.13 7.74
C LEU A 113 -7.81 14.57 7.35
N ILE A 114 -7.70 14.86 6.06
CA ILE A 114 -7.48 16.21 5.56
C ILE A 114 -8.64 17.12 5.97
N THR A 115 -9.88 16.64 5.83
CA THR A 115 -11.08 17.40 6.19
C THR A 115 -11.17 17.67 7.69
N LYS A 116 -10.90 16.69 8.54
CA LYS A 116 -10.89 16.84 10.00
C LYS A 116 -9.81 17.79 10.48
N MET A 117 -8.65 17.81 9.85
CA MET A 117 -7.56 18.73 10.20
C MET A 117 -7.79 20.15 9.68
N GLY A 118 -8.48 20.31 8.55
CA GLY A 118 -8.86 21.63 8.02
C GLY A 118 -9.82 22.40 8.92
N THR A 119 -10.68 21.70 9.65
CA THR A 119 -11.65 22.30 10.57
C THR A 119 -11.07 22.65 11.95
N THR A 120 -9.97 22.05 12.37
CA THR A 120 -9.47 22.22 13.76
C THR A 120 -8.32 23.21 13.89
N ARG A 121 -7.62 23.58 12.80
CA ARG A 121 -6.37 24.37 12.88
C ARG A 121 -6.40 25.78 12.30
N TYR A 122 -7.47 26.19 11.62
CA TYR A 122 -7.53 27.50 10.94
C TYR A 122 -8.57 28.46 11.51
N GLN A 123 -8.68 28.55 12.82
CA GLN A 123 -9.42 29.67 13.43
C GLN A 123 -8.58 30.95 13.54
N ASN A 124 -7.27 30.93 13.23
CA ASN A 124 -6.44 32.12 13.13
C ASN A 124 -5.70 32.12 11.78
N GLY A 125 -6.29 32.77 10.80
CA GLY A 125 -5.93 32.74 9.37
C GLY A 125 -4.64 33.46 8.97
N ASN A 126 -3.58 33.53 9.78
CA ASN A 126 -2.36 34.27 9.42
C ASN A 126 -1.02 33.58 9.69
N ASP A 127 -0.99 32.35 10.19
CA ASP A 127 0.30 31.65 10.33
C ASP A 127 0.59 30.74 9.13
N PRO A 128 1.71 30.96 8.41
CA PRO A 128 2.11 30.10 7.31
C PRO A 128 2.45 28.71 7.84
N LEU A 129 1.94 27.67 7.17
CA LEU A 129 2.25 26.27 7.46
C LEU A 129 3.74 26.06 7.78
N PRO A 130 4.10 25.30 8.82
CA PRO A 130 5.48 24.96 9.10
C PRO A 130 6.18 24.38 7.88
N LYS A 131 7.47 24.65 7.73
CA LYS A 131 8.27 24.23 6.56
C LYS A 131 8.19 22.72 6.31
N TRP A 132 8.19 21.91 7.37
CA TRP A 132 8.08 20.46 7.29
C TRP A 132 6.69 20.01 6.80
N GLU A 133 5.62 20.70 7.18
CA GLU A 133 4.24 20.38 6.77
C GLU A 133 4.02 20.69 5.28
N ARG A 134 4.57 21.79 4.79
CA ARG A 134 4.60 22.11 3.34
C ARG A 134 5.38 21.08 2.53
N GLN A 135 6.50 20.59 3.07
CA GLN A 135 7.32 19.57 2.43
C GLN A 135 6.59 18.23 2.42
N TYR A 136 5.91 17.90 3.50
CA TYR A 136 5.10 16.68 3.64
C TYR A 136 3.91 16.68 2.66
N GLN A 137 3.18 17.78 2.56
CA GLN A 137 2.08 17.92 1.58
C GLN A 137 2.56 17.78 0.14
N ARG A 138 3.76 18.29 -0.18
CA ARG A 138 4.35 18.11 -1.51
C ARG A 138 4.72 16.65 -1.79
N LEU A 139 5.20 15.92 -0.79
CA LEU A 139 5.53 14.51 -0.93
C LEU A 139 4.29 13.64 -1.07
N THR A 140 3.27 13.86 -0.25
CA THR A 140 1.99 13.15 -0.35
C THR A 140 1.27 13.45 -1.67
N GLN A 141 1.26 14.70 -2.11
CA GLN A 141 0.72 15.07 -3.42
C GLN A 141 1.46 14.42 -4.59
N ARG A 142 2.80 14.35 -4.53
CA ARG A 142 3.60 13.66 -5.56
C ARG A 142 3.33 12.16 -5.60
N LEU A 143 3.20 11.53 -4.43
CA LEU A 143 2.83 10.10 -4.33
C LEU A 143 1.42 9.88 -4.86
N HIS A 144 0.46 10.71 -4.46
CA HIS A 144 -0.92 10.64 -4.95
C HIS A 144 -1.01 10.85 -6.47
N THR A 145 -0.32 11.85 -7.01
CA THR A 145 -0.27 12.10 -8.47
C THR A 145 0.38 10.94 -9.21
N LYS A 146 1.44 10.34 -8.64
CA LYS A 146 2.11 9.18 -9.24
C LYS A 146 1.22 7.95 -9.22
N ILE A 147 0.50 7.71 -8.13
CA ILE A 147 -0.49 6.62 -8.00
C ILE A 147 -1.63 6.83 -9.00
N LEU A 148 -2.20 8.04 -9.08
CA LEU A 148 -3.25 8.36 -10.06
C LEU A 148 -2.76 8.24 -11.51
N GLN A 149 -1.54 8.68 -11.82
CA GLN A 149 -0.95 8.48 -13.15
C GLN A 149 -0.79 7.00 -13.50
N LEU A 150 -0.39 6.18 -12.55
CA LEU A 150 -0.26 4.73 -12.74
C LEU A 150 -1.60 4.03 -12.91
N LEU A 151 -2.65 4.52 -12.22
CA LEU A 151 -4.03 4.02 -12.35
C LEU A 151 -4.72 4.50 -13.63
N LEU A 152 -4.40 5.71 -14.12
CA LEU A 152 -5.05 6.33 -15.27
C LEU A 152 -4.31 6.11 -16.59
N THR A 153 -3.07 5.61 -16.59
CA THR A 153 -2.43 5.18 -17.83
C THR A 153 -3.04 3.84 -18.24
N PRO A 154 -3.88 3.82 -19.30
CA PRO A 154 -4.28 2.54 -19.87
C PRO A 154 -2.99 1.83 -20.28
N SER A 155 -2.80 0.62 -19.78
CA SER A 155 -1.78 -0.29 -20.30
C SER A 155 -1.88 -0.23 -21.80
N GLN A 156 -0.87 0.30 -22.46
CA GLN A 156 -0.73 0.11 -23.90
C GLN A 156 -0.52 -1.39 -24.08
N THR A 157 -1.62 -2.11 -24.21
CA THR A 157 -1.60 -3.46 -24.75
C THR A 157 -0.91 -3.38 -26.09
N LYS A 158 0.38 -3.67 -26.10
CA LYS A 158 1.06 -4.05 -27.34
C LYS A 158 0.30 -5.26 -27.86
N ILE A 159 -0.57 -5.02 -28.85
CA ILE A 159 -1.22 -6.07 -29.61
C ILE A 159 -0.07 -6.83 -30.28
N TRP A 160 0.28 -7.97 -29.68
CA TRP A 160 1.20 -8.92 -30.25
C TRP A 160 0.57 -9.46 -31.55
N LYS A 161 1.09 -9.05 -32.71
CA LYS A 161 0.71 -9.63 -33.97
C LYS A 161 1.57 -10.90 -34.18
N PRO A 162 0.97 -12.08 -34.32
CA PRO A 162 1.73 -13.28 -34.65
C PRO A 162 2.37 -13.11 -36.03
N GLN A 163 3.68 -13.27 -36.11
CA GLN A 163 4.37 -13.38 -37.38
C GLN A 163 3.93 -14.68 -38.06
N LYS A 164 3.35 -14.55 -39.28
CA LYS A 164 3.11 -15.67 -40.17
C LYS A 164 4.48 -16.13 -40.67
N TYR A 165 4.86 -17.34 -40.32
CA TYR A 165 5.93 -18.05 -41.02
C TYR A 165 5.41 -18.44 -42.40
N SER A 166 6.10 -17.98 -43.42
CA SER A 166 6.01 -18.47 -44.79
C SER A 166 6.93 -19.68 -44.97
#